data_8383d5ac8ae726ac1dad6fb8a788ae9e
#
_entry.id   8383d5ac8ae726ac1dad6fb8a788ae9e
#
_cell.length_a   1.000
_cell.length_b   1.000
_cell.length_c   1.000
_cell.angle_alpha   90.00
_cell.angle_beta   90.00
_cell.angle_gamma   90.00
#
_symmetry.space_group_name_H-M   'P 1'
#
loop_
_entity.id
_entity.type
_entity.pdbx_description
1 polymer ?
#
loop_
_entity_poly.entity_id
_entity_poly.type
_entity_poly.pdbx_seq_one_letter_code
_entity_poly.pdbx_strand_id
1 'polypeptide(L)'
;GDVKLLALELMAMFGELEAFMNENGEFTDRDLVLELYFKVRDFLNIHDRLDDRYRIYARLLEDGSFMVKLMCMDPSECLRRCLDQSESTVFFSATLLPVQYYKELLSGDPQEYAVYAKSPFSPENRLVLAASDVSSRYSRRGRSQYERIADYLEVIIRERKGNYMVFF
;
A
#
# COMPACT_ATOMS: atom_id res chain seq x y z
N GLY A 1 18.29 -8.31 -12.09
CA GLY A 1 18.74 -9.64 -11.67
C GLY A 1 17.64 -10.67 -11.92
N ASP A 2 18.02 -11.92 -12.07
CA ASP A 2 17.11 -13.04 -12.28
C ASP A 2 16.88 -13.76 -10.94
N VAL A 3 15.63 -14.07 -10.63
CA VAL A 3 15.23 -14.78 -9.41
C VAL A 3 14.81 -16.23 -9.68
N LYS A 4 15.07 -16.75 -10.86
CA LYS A 4 14.63 -18.09 -11.27
C LYS A 4 15.13 -19.20 -10.34
N LEU A 5 16.40 -19.18 -9.96
CA LEU A 5 16.96 -20.16 -9.04
C LEU A 5 16.29 -20.09 -7.67
N LEU A 6 16.09 -18.88 -7.14
CA LEU A 6 15.36 -18.69 -5.91
C LEU A 6 13.93 -19.23 -5.99
N ALA A 7 13.24 -18.96 -7.09
CA ALA A 7 11.88 -19.46 -7.27
C ALA A 7 11.82 -20.99 -7.33
N LEU A 8 12.79 -21.64 -7.99
CA LEU A 8 12.87 -23.11 -8.04
C LEU A 8 13.07 -23.73 -6.65
N GLU A 9 13.98 -23.17 -5.84
CA GLU A 9 14.21 -23.63 -4.48
C GLU A 9 12.96 -23.38 -3.59
N LEU A 10 12.30 -22.25 -3.76
CA LEU A 10 11.05 -21.96 -3.05
C LEU A 10 9.90 -22.87 -3.47
N MET A 11 9.82 -23.27 -4.75
CA MET A 11 8.83 -24.25 -5.23
C MET A 11 9.06 -25.62 -4.59
N ALA A 12 10.31 -26.07 -4.52
CA ALA A 12 10.66 -27.33 -3.87
C ALA A 12 10.26 -27.31 -2.38
N MET A 13 10.67 -26.25 -1.67
CA MET A 13 10.32 -26.05 -0.26
C MET A 13 8.80 -25.97 -0.05
N PHE A 14 8.07 -25.32 -0.95
CA PHE A 14 6.62 -25.20 -0.87
C PHE A 14 5.94 -26.58 -0.94
N GLY A 15 6.39 -27.44 -1.87
CA GLY A 15 5.88 -28.81 -1.98
C GLY A 15 6.19 -29.67 -0.74
N GLU A 16 7.38 -29.52 -0.16
CA GLU A 16 7.75 -30.22 1.08
C GLU A 16 6.93 -29.74 2.27
N LEU A 17 6.66 -28.44 2.39
CA LEU A 17 5.80 -27.88 3.43
C LEU A 17 4.36 -28.36 3.31
N GLU A 18 3.81 -28.45 2.08
CA GLU A 18 2.47 -29.00 1.86
C GLU A 18 2.39 -30.48 2.26
N ALA A 19 3.35 -31.28 1.84
CA ALA A 19 3.41 -32.69 2.22
C ALA A 19 3.48 -32.86 3.74
N PHE A 20 4.37 -32.12 4.40
CA PHE A 20 4.53 -32.16 5.85
C PHE A 20 3.24 -31.76 6.59
N MET A 21 2.57 -30.68 6.18
CA MET A 21 1.33 -30.22 6.81
C MET A 21 0.16 -31.18 6.60
N ASN A 22 0.11 -31.88 5.47
CA ASN A 22 -0.92 -32.89 5.20
C ASN A 22 -0.73 -34.13 6.03
N GLU A 23 0.52 -34.52 6.36
CA GLU A 23 0.84 -35.65 7.20
C GLU A 23 0.71 -35.36 8.70
N ASN A 24 0.91 -34.11 9.09
CA ASN A 24 0.97 -33.66 10.49
C ASN A 24 -0.08 -32.56 10.76
N GLY A 25 -1.25 -32.93 11.27
CA GLY A 25 -2.35 -31.98 11.52
C GLY A 25 -2.01 -30.96 12.62
N GLU A 26 -1.40 -31.40 13.70
CA GLU A 26 -0.98 -30.57 14.85
C GLU A 26 0.50 -30.79 15.15
N PHE A 27 1.26 -29.70 15.24
CA PHE A 27 2.69 -29.72 15.57
C PHE A 27 3.13 -28.39 16.21
N THR A 28 4.27 -28.43 16.90
CA THR A 28 4.87 -27.24 17.50
C THR A 28 5.19 -26.20 16.42
N ASP A 29 4.97 -24.92 16.71
CA ASP A 29 5.25 -23.78 15.81
C ASP A 29 4.45 -23.78 14.49
N ARG A 30 3.29 -24.43 14.48
CA ARG A 30 2.40 -24.51 13.30
C ARG A 30 2.11 -23.14 12.70
N ASP A 31 1.87 -22.11 13.52
CA ASP A 31 1.56 -20.76 13.05
C ASP A 31 2.75 -20.12 12.33
N LEU A 32 3.98 -20.37 12.80
CA LEU A 32 5.20 -19.89 12.15
C LEU A 32 5.42 -20.57 10.80
N VAL A 33 5.17 -21.88 10.71
CA VAL A 33 5.25 -22.63 9.45
C VAL A 33 4.20 -22.17 8.46
N LEU A 34 2.97 -21.89 8.91
CA LEU A 34 1.91 -21.33 8.05
C LEU A 34 2.26 -19.93 7.56
N GLU A 35 2.84 -19.10 8.41
CA GLU A 35 3.30 -17.76 7.98
C GLU A 35 4.36 -17.86 6.87
N LEU A 36 5.33 -18.75 7.01
CA LEU A 36 6.33 -19.02 5.97
C LEU A 36 5.68 -19.54 4.70
N TYR A 37 4.79 -20.53 4.82
CA TYR A 37 4.06 -21.13 3.71
C TYR A 37 3.32 -20.06 2.90
N PHE A 38 2.57 -19.18 3.54
CA PHE A 38 1.84 -18.13 2.85
C PHE A 38 2.77 -17.10 2.18
N LYS A 39 3.88 -16.73 2.83
CA LYS A 39 4.88 -15.84 2.23
C LYS A 39 5.51 -16.42 0.97
N VAL A 40 5.86 -17.71 1.00
CA VAL A 40 6.43 -18.41 -0.15
C VAL A 40 5.40 -18.53 -1.26
N ARG A 41 4.18 -18.94 -0.95
CA ARG A 41 3.07 -19.01 -1.92
C ARG A 41 2.83 -17.67 -2.60
N ASP A 42 2.77 -16.59 -1.84
CA ASP A 42 2.50 -15.27 -2.37
C ASP A 42 3.66 -14.78 -3.26
N PHE A 43 4.92 -15.08 -2.90
CA PHE A 43 6.07 -14.80 -3.75
C PHE A 43 5.99 -15.58 -5.07
N LEU A 44 5.69 -16.88 -5.04
CA LEU A 44 5.58 -17.72 -6.23
C LEU A 44 4.42 -17.27 -7.12
N ASN A 45 3.26 -16.92 -6.55
CA ASN A 45 2.13 -16.37 -7.28
C ASN A 45 2.46 -15.06 -8.04
N ILE A 46 3.32 -14.22 -7.47
CA ILE A 46 3.80 -13.02 -8.15
C ILE A 46 4.87 -13.38 -9.19
N HIS A 47 5.78 -14.31 -8.86
CA HIS A 47 6.81 -14.78 -9.78
C HIS A 47 6.21 -15.31 -11.09
N ASP A 48 5.14 -16.09 -11.02
CA ASP A 48 4.45 -16.65 -12.20
C ASP A 48 3.80 -15.58 -13.10
N ARG A 49 3.64 -14.37 -12.58
CA ARG A 49 3.06 -13.23 -13.31
C ARG A 49 4.09 -12.22 -13.77
N LEU A 50 5.39 -12.49 -13.55
CA LEU A 50 6.44 -11.56 -13.92
C LEU A 50 6.50 -11.30 -15.43
N ASP A 51 6.42 -10.03 -15.80
CA ASP A 51 6.63 -9.50 -17.14
C ASP A 51 7.37 -8.16 -17.06
N ASP A 52 7.41 -7.40 -18.16
CA ASP A 52 8.09 -6.08 -18.25
C ASP A 52 7.46 -5.01 -17.36
N ARG A 53 6.26 -5.21 -16.84
CA ARG A 53 5.58 -4.32 -15.89
C ARG A 53 6.08 -4.47 -14.45
N TYR A 54 6.89 -5.49 -14.20
CA TYR A 54 7.47 -5.72 -12.87
C TYR A 54 8.93 -5.28 -12.81
N ARG A 55 9.37 -4.94 -11.62
CA ARG A 55 10.78 -4.72 -11.29
C ARG A 55 11.17 -5.59 -10.10
N ILE A 56 12.33 -6.21 -10.23
CA ILE A 56 12.92 -7.02 -9.17
C ILE A 56 14.04 -6.20 -8.56
N TYR A 57 13.99 -5.97 -7.27
CA TYR A 57 15.10 -5.39 -6.55
C TYR A 57 15.42 -6.15 -5.27
N ALA A 58 16.68 -6.10 -4.89
CA ALA A 58 17.17 -6.72 -3.69
C ALA A 58 17.87 -5.67 -2.82
N ARG A 59 17.76 -5.82 -1.52
CA ARG A 59 18.35 -4.92 -0.54
C ARG A 59 18.85 -5.70 0.67
N LEU A 60 20.09 -5.43 1.08
CA LEU A 60 20.57 -5.81 2.39
C LEU A 60 20.06 -4.80 3.43
N LEU A 61 19.40 -5.28 4.46
CA LEU A 61 18.83 -4.46 5.53
C LEU A 61 19.87 -4.24 6.63
N GLU A 62 19.62 -3.27 7.51
CA GLU A 62 20.55 -2.91 8.60
C GLU A 62 20.73 -4.03 9.64
N ASP A 63 19.72 -4.89 9.80
CA ASP A 63 19.75 -6.07 10.66
C ASP A 63 20.50 -7.27 10.06
N GLY A 64 21.08 -7.10 8.86
CA GLY A 64 21.79 -8.14 8.12
C GLY A 64 20.89 -9.06 7.31
N SER A 65 19.59 -8.90 7.34
CA SER A 65 18.66 -9.66 6.50
C SER A 65 18.69 -9.21 5.04
N PHE A 66 18.37 -10.13 4.13
CA PHE A 66 18.33 -9.86 2.70
C PHE A 66 16.88 -9.89 2.20
N MET A 67 16.45 -8.78 1.62
CA MET A 67 15.11 -8.64 1.08
C MET A 67 15.14 -8.71 -0.44
N VAL A 68 14.29 -9.56 -1.02
CA VAL A 68 13.98 -9.56 -2.46
C VAL A 68 12.54 -9.12 -2.62
N LYS A 69 12.27 -8.18 -3.51
CA LYS A 69 10.92 -7.69 -3.79
C LYS A 69 10.61 -7.72 -5.28
N LEU A 70 9.48 -8.33 -5.60
CA LEU A 70 8.86 -8.32 -6.91
C LEU A 70 7.82 -7.21 -6.92
N MET A 71 8.11 -6.09 -7.58
CA MET A 71 7.28 -4.89 -7.54
C MET A 71 6.57 -4.67 -8.85
N CYS A 72 5.25 -4.72 -8.82
CA CYS A 72 4.42 -4.33 -9.97
C CYS A 72 4.48 -2.81 -10.13
N MET A 73 4.93 -2.34 -11.28
CA MET A 73 4.99 -0.92 -11.63
C MET A 73 3.76 -0.46 -12.38
N ASP A 74 3.12 -1.37 -13.11
CA ASP A 74 1.90 -1.12 -13.87
C ASP A 74 0.88 -2.24 -13.63
N PRO A 75 -0.14 -2.00 -12.79
CA PRO A 75 -1.16 -3.01 -12.46
C PRO A 75 -2.31 -3.08 -13.48
N SER A 76 -2.35 -2.23 -14.52
CA SER A 76 -3.50 -2.04 -15.41
C SER A 76 -4.00 -3.34 -16.02
N GLU A 77 -3.11 -4.19 -16.53
CA GLU A 77 -3.47 -5.48 -17.13
C GLU A 77 -4.05 -6.49 -16.12
N CYS A 78 -3.48 -6.52 -14.91
CA CYS A 78 -4.00 -7.37 -13.84
C CYS A 78 -5.39 -6.92 -13.39
N LEU A 79 -5.58 -5.60 -13.29
CA LEU A 79 -6.87 -5.00 -12.95
C LEU A 79 -7.88 -5.22 -14.07
N ARG A 80 -7.50 -5.05 -15.34
CA ARG A 80 -8.38 -5.29 -16.49
C ARG A 80 -8.99 -6.69 -16.44
N ARG A 81 -8.21 -7.72 -16.17
CA ARG A 81 -8.72 -9.10 -16.05
C ARG A 81 -9.78 -9.25 -14.95
N CYS A 82 -9.67 -8.47 -13.87
CA CYS A 82 -10.68 -8.45 -12.82
C CYS A 82 -11.92 -7.64 -13.27
N LEU A 83 -11.71 -6.51 -13.95
CA LEU A 83 -12.77 -5.65 -14.45
C LEU A 83 -13.64 -6.36 -15.51
N ASP A 84 -13.01 -7.12 -16.40
CA ASP A 84 -13.69 -7.89 -17.45
C ASP A 84 -14.65 -8.98 -16.91
N GLN A 85 -14.53 -9.32 -15.62
CA GLN A 85 -15.45 -10.25 -14.93
C GLN A 85 -16.68 -9.53 -14.35
N SER A 86 -16.73 -8.21 -14.41
CA SER A 86 -17.79 -7.38 -13.83
C SER A 86 -18.58 -6.69 -14.94
N GLU A 87 -19.90 -6.55 -14.78
CA GLU A 87 -20.72 -5.79 -15.71
C GLU A 87 -20.38 -4.29 -15.68
N SER A 88 -20.01 -3.77 -14.52
CA SER A 88 -19.57 -2.39 -14.35
C SER A 88 -18.68 -2.24 -13.10
N THR A 89 -17.76 -1.29 -13.17
CA THR A 89 -16.89 -0.95 -12.04
C THR A 89 -16.80 0.55 -11.88
N VAL A 90 -16.81 1.02 -10.64
CA VAL A 90 -16.66 2.44 -10.31
C VAL A 90 -15.45 2.61 -9.38
N PHE A 91 -14.47 3.37 -9.83
CA PHE A 91 -13.38 3.86 -8.99
C PHE A 91 -13.70 5.25 -8.48
N PHE A 92 -13.51 5.50 -7.21
CA PHE A 92 -13.74 6.82 -6.63
C PHE A 92 -12.70 7.17 -5.57
N SER A 93 -12.26 8.40 -5.59
CA SER A 93 -11.38 8.99 -4.57
C SER A 93 -11.42 10.51 -4.68
N ALA A 94 -11.09 11.19 -3.59
CA ALA A 94 -10.89 12.64 -3.61
C ALA A 94 -9.62 13.06 -4.37
N THR A 95 -8.71 12.14 -4.69
CA THR A 95 -7.36 12.40 -5.21
C THR A 95 -7.06 11.69 -6.53
N LEU A 96 -8.07 11.27 -7.31
CA LEU A 96 -7.89 10.70 -8.65
C LEU A 96 -7.56 11.81 -9.69
N LEU A 97 -6.51 12.57 -9.42
CA LEU A 97 -6.04 13.65 -10.29
C LEU A 97 -4.52 13.52 -10.53
N PRO A 98 -4.06 13.69 -11.77
CA PRO A 98 -4.81 13.89 -13.01
C PRO A 98 -5.60 12.65 -13.43
N VAL A 99 -6.85 12.83 -13.85
CA VAL A 99 -7.76 11.71 -14.14
C VAL A 99 -7.23 10.79 -15.25
N GLN A 100 -6.56 11.35 -16.25
CA GLN A 100 -6.01 10.58 -17.36
C GLN A 100 -4.97 9.54 -16.91
N TYR A 101 -4.08 9.93 -16.01
CA TYR A 101 -3.12 9.03 -15.40
C TYR A 101 -3.79 7.83 -14.72
N TYR A 102 -4.86 8.10 -13.95
CA TYR A 102 -5.57 7.04 -13.24
C TYR A 102 -6.40 6.15 -14.16
N LYS A 103 -6.96 6.69 -15.25
CA LYS A 103 -7.63 5.86 -16.27
C LYS A 103 -6.64 4.84 -16.86
N GLU A 104 -5.47 5.29 -17.27
CA GLU A 104 -4.42 4.41 -17.81
C GLU A 104 -3.95 3.39 -16.76
N LEU A 105 -3.73 3.82 -15.51
CA LEU A 105 -3.22 2.96 -14.45
C LEU A 105 -4.23 1.91 -13.97
N LEU A 106 -5.51 2.27 -13.89
CA LEU A 106 -6.54 1.42 -13.29
C LEU A 106 -7.28 0.56 -14.31
N SER A 107 -7.60 1.09 -15.49
CA SER A 107 -8.34 0.35 -16.51
C SER A 107 -7.50 0.04 -17.77
N GLY A 108 -6.39 0.76 -17.97
CA GLY A 108 -5.60 0.69 -19.19
C GLY A 108 -6.30 1.31 -20.40
N ASP A 109 -7.44 1.99 -20.20
CA ASP A 109 -8.20 2.66 -21.27
C ASP A 109 -8.38 4.15 -20.97
N PRO A 110 -7.71 5.05 -21.73
CA PRO A 110 -7.83 6.48 -21.56
C PRO A 110 -9.22 7.02 -21.95
N GLN A 111 -10.03 6.25 -22.67
CA GLN A 111 -11.36 6.65 -23.12
C GLN A 111 -12.48 6.36 -22.11
N GLU A 112 -12.14 5.64 -21.01
CA GLU A 112 -13.09 5.36 -19.94
C GLU A 112 -13.77 6.63 -19.41
N TYR A 113 -15.02 6.48 -18.98
CA TYR A 113 -15.80 7.60 -18.49
C TYR A 113 -15.30 8.11 -17.12
N ALA A 114 -15.29 9.42 -16.93
CA ALA A 114 -14.93 10.03 -15.67
C ALA A 114 -15.88 11.16 -15.30
N VAL A 115 -16.25 11.20 -14.03
CA VAL A 115 -17.10 12.25 -13.45
C VAL A 115 -16.31 13.02 -12.40
N TYR A 116 -16.33 14.33 -12.51
CA TYR A 116 -15.80 15.21 -11.48
C TYR A 116 -16.95 15.73 -10.61
N ALA A 117 -17.01 15.22 -9.37
CA ALA A 117 -17.95 15.72 -8.37
C ALA A 117 -17.35 16.92 -7.63
N LYS A 118 -18.00 18.06 -7.68
CA LYS A 118 -17.57 19.23 -6.91
C LYS A 118 -17.74 18.96 -5.42
N SER A 119 -16.80 19.49 -4.62
CA SER A 119 -16.92 19.44 -3.17
C SER A 119 -18.22 20.12 -2.70
N PRO A 120 -19.02 19.48 -1.83
CA PRO A 120 -20.18 20.12 -1.20
C PRO A 120 -19.78 21.14 -0.12
N PHE A 121 -18.51 21.15 0.29
CA PHE A 121 -18.01 22.09 1.30
C PHE A 121 -17.58 23.40 0.64
N SER A 122 -18.13 24.52 1.13
CA SER A 122 -17.75 25.85 0.65
C SER A 122 -16.31 26.16 0.96
N PRO A 123 -15.51 26.65 -0.01
CA PRO A 123 -14.16 27.11 0.24
C PRO A 123 -14.05 28.23 1.31
N GLU A 124 -15.12 29.00 1.50
CA GLU A 124 -15.21 30.08 2.50
C GLU A 124 -15.16 29.54 3.94
N ASN A 125 -15.55 28.28 4.14
CA ASN A 125 -15.47 27.62 5.45
C ASN A 125 -14.09 27.02 5.72
N ARG A 126 -13.10 27.22 4.83
CA ARG A 126 -11.76 26.68 4.97
C ARG A 126 -10.80 27.76 5.47
N LEU A 127 -10.27 27.55 6.67
CA LEU A 127 -9.15 28.33 7.21
C LEU A 127 -7.85 27.56 6.99
N VAL A 128 -6.87 28.19 6.35
CA VAL A 128 -5.52 27.62 6.16
C VAL A 128 -4.54 28.44 6.99
N LEU A 129 -3.91 27.79 7.95
CA LEU A 129 -2.87 28.38 8.81
C LEU A 129 -1.56 27.63 8.56
N ALA A 130 -0.45 28.37 8.55
CA ALA A 130 0.89 27.80 8.43
C ALA A 130 1.70 28.12 9.68
N ALA A 131 2.02 27.09 10.46
CA ALA A 131 2.93 27.21 11.60
C ALA A 131 4.36 26.97 11.11
N SER A 132 5.21 28.00 11.18
CA SER A 132 6.59 27.95 10.68
C SER A 132 7.60 27.39 11.68
N ASP A 133 7.21 27.27 12.95
CA ASP A 133 8.06 26.86 14.09
C ASP A 133 7.89 25.36 14.46
N VAL A 134 7.01 24.63 13.76
CA VAL A 134 6.80 23.20 13.91
C VAL A 134 7.18 22.43 12.64
N SER A 135 7.50 21.15 12.80
CA SER A 135 7.91 20.30 11.68
C SER A 135 7.30 18.92 11.77
N SER A 136 6.72 18.45 10.66
CA SER A 136 6.23 17.06 10.52
C SER A 136 7.32 16.09 10.03
N ARG A 137 8.54 16.55 9.72
CA ARG A 137 9.65 15.69 9.26
C ARG A 137 9.96 14.61 10.29
N TYR A 138 10.09 13.36 9.84
CA TYR A 138 10.38 12.21 10.70
C TYR A 138 11.61 12.45 11.59
N SER A 139 12.70 12.98 11.04
CA SER A 139 13.94 13.27 11.77
C SER A 139 13.82 14.36 12.85
N ARG A 140 12.73 15.13 12.86
CA ARG A 140 12.46 16.18 13.85
C ARG A 140 11.31 15.83 14.80
N ARG A 141 10.69 14.65 14.64
CA ARG A 141 9.62 14.20 15.53
C ARG A 141 10.15 14.02 16.94
N GLY A 142 9.42 14.52 17.91
CA GLY A 142 9.79 14.43 19.31
C GLY A 142 8.84 15.25 20.19
N ARG A 143 8.99 15.06 21.50
CA ARG A 143 8.09 15.65 22.51
C ARG A 143 7.90 17.16 22.37
N SER A 144 8.99 17.91 22.15
CA SER A 144 8.92 19.37 22.00
C SER A 144 8.12 19.82 20.79
N GLN A 145 8.15 19.07 19.69
CA GLN A 145 7.32 19.35 18.50
C GLN A 145 5.85 19.04 18.76
N TYR A 146 5.58 17.94 19.45
CA TYR A 146 4.21 17.55 19.79
C TYR A 146 3.57 18.51 20.79
N GLU A 147 4.31 18.99 21.78
CA GLU A 147 3.85 20.02 22.72
C GLU A 147 3.48 21.31 21.98
N ARG A 148 4.31 21.81 21.07
CA ARG A 148 3.98 22.99 20.26
C ARG A 148 2.75 22.81 19.37
N ILE A 149 2.60 21.63 18.75
CA ILE A 149 1.40 21.33 17.98
C ILE A 149 0.16 21.31 18.87
N ALA A 150 0.27 20.74 20.08
CA ALA A 150 -0.81 20.74 21.08
C ALA A 150 -1.19 22.15 21.51
N ASP A 151 -0.21 23.05 21.71
CA ASP A 151 -0.46 24.47 22.05
C ASP A 151 -1.28 25.17 20.96
N TYR A 152 -0.97 24.95 19.68
CA TYR A 152 -1.76 25.47 18.56
C TYR A 152 -3.18 24.94 18.57
N LEU A 153 -3.36 23.63 18.81
CA LEU A 153 -4.68 23.00 18.87
C LEU A 153 -5.48 23.54 20.05
N GLU A 154 -4.85 23.73 21.20
CA GLU A 154 -5.50 24.31 22.40
C GLU A 154 -6.04 25.71 22.12
N VAL A 155 -5.26 26.56 21.47
CA VAL A 155 -5.72 27.92 21.07
C VAL A 155 -6.94 27.84 20.16
N ILE A 156 -6.90 26.99 19.11
CA ILE A 156 -8.01 26.85 18.18
C ILE A 156 -9.29 26.36 18.88
N ILE A 157 -9.16 25.39 19.78
CA ILE A 157 -10.30 24.79 20.49
C ILE A 157 -10.91 25.79 21.52
N ARG A 158 -10.07 26.61 22.15
CA ARG A 158 -10.52 27.63 23.10
C ARG A 158 -11.31 28.75 22.45
N GLU A 159 -10.92 29.16 21.24
CA GLU A 159 -11.56 30.27 20.51
C GLU A 159 -12.99 29.94 20.07
N ARG A 160 -13.31 28.69 19.81
CA ARG A 160 -14.64 28.30 19.36
C ARG A 160 -15.07 26.95 19.91
N LYS A 161 -16.20 26.91 20.62
CA LYS A 161 -16.81 25.66 21.05
C LYS A 161 -17.33 24.88 19.83
N GLY A 162 -17.02 23.59 19.75
CA GLY A 162 -17.47 22.72 18.66
C GLY A 162 -16.91 21.30 18.77
N ASN A 163 -17.21 20.49 17.77
CA ASN A 163 -16.61 19.17 17.61
C ASN A 163 -15.39 19.30 16.72
N TYR A 164 -14.28 18.75 17.14
CA TYR A 164 -12.99 18.79 16.42
C TYR A 164 -12.53 17.38 16.10
N MET A 165 -12.01 17.23 14.90
CA MET A 165 -11.33 16.01 14.46
C MET A 165 -9.93 16.40 14.01
N VAL A 166 -8.91 15.81 14.62
CA VAL A 166 -7.51 16.14 14.38
C VAL A 166 -6.82 14.94 13.75
N PHE A 167 -6.10 15.16 12.65
CA PHE A 167 -5.33 14.14 11.93
C PHE A 167 -3.84 14.47 12.05
N PHE A 168 -2.99 13.44 12.31
CA PHE A 168 -1.53 13.56 12.49
C PHE A 168 -0.76 12.75 11.44
#